data_9068ea90304630febd1870f3ffb508c2
#
_entry.id   9068ea90304630febd1870f3ffb508c2
#
_cell.length_a   1.000
_cell.length_b   1.000
_cell.length_c   1.000
_cell.angle_alpha   90.00
_cell.angle_beta   90.00
_cell.angle_gamma   90.00
#
_symmetry.space_group_name_H-M   'P 1'
#
loop_
_entity.id
_entity.type
_entity.pdbx_description
1 polymer ?
#
loop_
_entity_poly.entity_id
_entity_poly.type
_entity_poly.pdbx_seq_one_letter_code
_entity_poly.pdbx_strand_id
1 'polypeptide(L)' 'MNPDETRPYELLSREEKLKKLFEQQKHVLDCFLERGAISKADYEKSLNGLKEKVKTQ' A
#
# COMPACT_ATOMS: atom_id res chain seq x y z
N MET A 1 -0.11 -20.07 -22.36
CA MET A 1 -0.42 -19.18 -21.25
C MET A 1 0.53 -18.02 -21.19
N ASN A 2 0.00 -16.87 -20.92
CA ASN A 2 0.80 -15.65 -20.86
C ASN A 2 1.54 -15.54 -19.51
N PRO A 3 2.86 -15.33 -19.51
CA PRO A 3 3.59 -15.18 -18.25
C PRO A 3 3.03 -14.05 -17.38
N ASP A 4 2.50 -13.02 -18.01
CA ASP A 4 1.92 -11.91 -17.26
C ASP A 4 0.78 -12.35 -16.38
N GLU A 5 0.01 -13.32 -16.86
CA GLU A 5 -1.13 -13.81 -16.10
C GLU A 5 -0.71 -14.68 -14.94
N THR A 6 0.40 -15.41 -15.13
CA THR A 6 0.84 -16.34 -14.11
C THR A 6 1.63 -15.68 -13.02
N ARG A 7 2.41 -14.65 -13.37
CA ARG A 7 3.25 -13.98 -12.38
C ARG A 7 3.31 -12.48 -12.62
N PRO A 8 2.15 -11.83 -12.59
CA PRO A 8 2.11 -10.40 -12.85
C PRO A 8 2.93 -9.59 -11.85
N TYR A 9 2.97 -10.05 -10.61
CA TYR A 9 3.68 -9.31 -9.58
C TYR A 9 5.17 -9.27 -9.85
N GLU A 10 5.73 -10.37 -10.32
CA GLU A 10 7.15 -10.44 -10.60
C GLU A 10 7.54 -9.61 -11.82
N LEU A 11 6.59 -9.41 -12.72
CA LEU A 11 6.84 -8.66 -13.93
C LEU A 11 6.70 -7.16 -13.74
N LEU A 12 6.18 -6.74 -12.59
CA LEU A 12 6.04 -5.33 -12.29
C LEU A 12 7.39 -4.72 -11.95
N SER A 13 7.54 -3.46 -12.29
CA SER A 13 8.74 -2.74 -11.91
C SER A 13 8.73 -2.52 -10.39
N ARG A 14 9.89 -2.13 -9.85
CA ARG A 14 9.98 -1.86 -8.42
C ARG A 14 8.98 -0.79 -8.00
N GLU A 15 8.87 0.26 -8.80
CA GLU A 15 7.96 1.34 -8.48
C GLU A 15 6.51 0.87 -8.46
N GLU A 16 6.16 0.03 -9.41
CA GLU A 16 4.80 -0.50 -9.47
C GLU A 16 4.50 -1.40 -8.29
N LYS A 17 5.48 -2.20 -7.88
CA LYS A 17 5.30 -3.06 -6.73
C LYS A 17 5.09 -2.23 -5.46
N LEU A 18 5.89 -1.19 -5.30
CA LEU A 18 5.76 -0.31 -4.15
C LEU A 18 4.42 0.40 -4.15
N LYS A 19 3.99 0.82 -5.33
CA LYS A 19 2.70 1.50 -5.44
C LYS A 19 1.56 0.59 -5.04
N LYS A 20 1.60 -0.66 -5.49
CA LYS A 20 0.57 -1.62 -5.12
C LYS A 20 0.57 -1.90 -3.63
N LEU A 21 1.76 -2.03 -3.06
CA LEU A 21 1.87 -2.26 -1.63
C LEU A 21 1.31 -1.08 -0.86
N PHE A 22 1.63 0.13 -1.30
CA PHE A 22 1.13 1.34 -0.67
C PHE A 22 -0.39 1.37 -0.72
N GLU A 23 -0.98 1.06 -1.86
CA GLU A 23 -2.43 1.08 -2.02
C GLU A 23 -3.10 0.05 -1.12
N GLN A 24 -2.50 -1.12 -1.00
CA GLN A 24 -3.06 -2.16 -0.14
C GLN A 24 -3.04 -1.72 1.32
N GLN A 25 -1.92 -1.16 1.75
CA GLN A 25 -1.81 -0.72 3.14
C GLN A 25 -2.75 0.45 3.42
N LYS A 26 -2.88 1.35 2.45
CA LYS A 26 -3.79 2.46 2.60
C LYS A 26 -5.22 1.97 2.75
N HIS A 27 -5.59 0.95 1.97
CA HIS A 27 -6.93 0.38 2.06
C HIS A 27 -7.20 -0.19 3.44
N VAL A 28 -6.23 -0.90 3.98
CA VAL A 28 -6.36 -1.45 5.33
C VAL A 28 -6.56 -0.34 6.35
N LEU A 29 -5.78 0.73 6.22
CA LEU A 29 -5.91 1.86 7.12
C LEU A 29 -7.28 2.51 6.98
N ASP A 30 -7.77 2.63 5.75
CA ASP A 30 -9.10 3.18 5.52
C ASP A 30 -10.17 2.36 6.23
N CYS A 31 -10.06 1.06 6.16
CA CYS A 31 -11.00 0.16 6.81
C CYS A 31 -10.97 0.35 8.33
N PHE A 32 -9.78 0.44 8.90
CA PHE A 32 -9.64 0.64 10.33
C PHE A 32 -10.23 1.97 10.76
N LEU A 33 -10.04 2.99 9.96
CA LEU A 33 -10.57 4.30 10.26
C LEU A 33 -12.10 4.28 10.24
N GLU A 34 -12.68 3.63 9.26
CA GLU A 34 -14.13 3.50 9.15
C GLU A 34 -14.74 2.78 10.34
N ARG A 35 -14.04 1.75 10.80
CA ARG A 35 -14.51 0.97 11.93
C ARG A 35 -14.28 1.66 13.26
N GLY A 36 -13.52 2.74 13.26
CA GLY A 36 -13.17 3.40 14.49
C GLY A 36 -12.08 2.69 15.26
N ALA A 37 -11.36 1.78 14.62
CA ALA A 37 -10.28 1.06 15.26
C ALA A 37 -9.07 1.96 15.50
N ILE A 38 -8.91 2.97 14.66
CA ILE A 38 -7.86 3.96 14.82
C ILE A 38 -8.44 5.34 14.65
N SER A 39 -7.78 6.33 15.22
CA SER A 39 -8.21 7.72 15.09
C SER A 39 -7.70 8.29 13.77
N LYS A 40 -8.25 9.44 13.41
CA LYS A 40 -7.80 10.12 12.20
C LYS A 40 -6.33 10.50 12.31
N ALA A 41 -5.91 10.92 13.49
CA ALA A 41 -4.51 11.27 13.71
C ALA A 41 -3.61 10.06 13.51
N ASP A 42 -4.02 8.92 14.03
CA ASP A 42 -3.28 7.67 13.84
C ASP A 42 -3.25 7.28 12.38
N TYR A 43 -4.36 7.44 11.70
CA TYR A 43 -4.46 7.15 10.28
C TYR A 43 -3.44 7.98 9.49
N GLU A 44 -3.43 9.28 9.72
CA GLU A 44 -2.53 10.17 8.99
C GLU A 44 -1.08 9.87 9.32
N LYS A 45 -0.80 9.56 10.56
CA LYS A 45 0.56 9.22 10.96
C LYS A 45 1.05 7.97 10.26
N SER A 46 0.21 6.95 10.22
CA SER A 46 0.54 5.71 9.54
C SER A 46 0.70 5.92 8.04
N LEU A 47 -0.17 6.73 7.47
CA LEU A 47 -0.11 7.01 6.04
C LEU A 47 1.17 7.75 5.68
N ASN A 48 1.55 8.71 6.49
CA ASN A 48 2.79 9.44 6.28
C ASN A 48 4.00 8.51 6.37
N GLY A 49 3.97 7.59 7.32
CA GLY A 49 5.03 6.60 7.44
C GLY A 49 5.14 5.73 6.19
N LEU A 50 4.00 5.35 5.64
CA LEU A 50 3.96 4.58 4.41
C LEU A 50 4.55 5.34 3.24
N LYS A 51 4.18 6.60 3.12
CA LYS A 51 4.69 7.44 2.04
C LYS A 51 6.19 7.57 2.11
N GLU A 52 6.71 7.74 3.32
CA GLU A 52 8.15 7.84 3.50
C GLU A 52 8.85 6.55 3.12
N LYS A 53 8.26 5.43 3.51
CA LYS A 53 8.80 4.12 3.22
C LYS A 53 8.89 3.88 1.72
N VAL A 54 7.84 4.21 1.01
CA VAL A 54 7.80 4.03 -0.43
C VAL A 54 8.79 4.98 -1.11
N LYS A 55 8.90 6.17 -0.57
CA LYS A 55 9.77 7.18 -1.16
C LYS A 55 11.24 6.82 -1.04
N THR A 56 11.62 6.20 0.07
CA THR A 56 13.02 5.89 0.31
C THR A 56 13.46 4.59 -0.36
N GLN A 57 12.52 3.81 -0.81
CA GLN A 57 12.83 2.56 -1.51
C GLN A 57 13.04 2.81 -2.99
#